data_07c715a9e8a3161580865989aeca2175
#
_entry.id   07c715a9e8a3161580865989aeca2175
#
_cell.length_a   1.000
_cell.length_b   1.000
_cell.length_c   1.000
_cell.angle_alpha   90.00
_cell.angle_beta   90.00
_cell.angle_gamma   90.00
#
_symmetry.space_group_name_H-M   'P 1'
#
loop_
_entity.id
_entity.type
_entity.pdbx_description
1 polymer ?
#
loop_
_entity_poly.entity_id
_entity_poly.type
_entity_poly.pdbx_seq_one_letter_code
_entity_poly.pdbx_strand_id
1 'polypeptide(L)'
;YQYKVAAVQYEPSQFKKDYNIDSLIKLCEEAAKNGAKLIVTPEMGTTGYCFLNRKEISPLVESIPGPTTKKFYEIAKKFNCFIVVGLPEVDDETQLYYNSAVLIGPKGIVGKHRKSHSYIAEPKWSAPGQDHLVFDTEIGKIGILICMDIHFIETARLIALQEADIIIHISNWLGER
;
A
#
# COMPACT_ATOMS: atom_id res chain seq x y z
N TYR A 1 -6.24 9.94 22.02
CA TYR A 1 -6.00 10.88 20.92
C TYR A 1 -7.07 10.67 19.87
N GLN A 2 -7.62 11.78 19.35
CA GLN A 2 -8.61 11.72 18.27
C GLN A 2 -8.03 12.40 17.03
N TYR A 3 -8.01 11.70 15.90
CA TYR A 3 -7.54 12.24 14.63
C TYR A 3 -8.39 11.74 13.46
N LYS A 4 -8.37 12.46 12.35
CA LYS A 4 -9.07 12.07 11.11
C LYS A 4 -8.27 11.05 10.34
N VAL A 5 -8.95 10.07 9.78
CA VAL A 5 -8.43 9.13 8.80
C VAL A 5 -9.16 9.30 7.48
N ALA A 6 -8.50 9.01 6.37
CA ALA A 6 -9.09 9.04 5.04
C ALA A 6 -8.82 7.72 4.31
N ALA A 7 -9.86 7.08 3.83
CA ALA A 7 -9.78 6.01 2.85
C ALA A 7 -10.02 6.59 1.47
N VAL A 8 -9.03 6.47 0.59
CA VAL A 8 -9.12 6.97 -0.79
C VAL A 8 -9.82 5.92 -1.63
N GLN A 9 -11.08 6.21 -2.00
CA GLN A 9 -11.82 5.40 -2.97
C GLN A 9 -11.38 5.80 -4.37
N TYR A 10 -10.62 4.92 -5.05
CA TYR A 10 -10.06 5.18 -6.36
C TYR A 10 -10.04 3.90 -7.20
N GLU A 11 -10.52 3.99 -8.43
CA GLU A 11 -10.41 2.92 -9.42
C GLU A 11 -9.19 3.19 -10.31
N PRO A 12 -8.08 2.44 -10.17
CA PRO A 12 -6.90 2.68 -10.97
C PRO A 12 -7.10 2.26 -12.42
N SER A 13 -6.66 3.10 -13.35
CA SER A 13 -6.61 2.77 -14.76
C SER A 13 -5.48 1.77 -15.01
N GLN A 14 -5.84 0.60 -15.55
CA GLN A 14 -4.88 -0.49 -15.83
C GLN A 14 -3.74 -0.01 -16.73
N PHE A 15 -2.48 -0.29 -16.36
CA PHE A 15 -1.25 0.09 -17.05
C PHE A 15 -0.93 1.59 -17.10
N LYS A 16 -1.73 2.47 -16.50
CA LYS A 16 -1.55 3.93 -16.57
C LYS A 16 -0.86 4.47 -15.31
N LYS A 17 0.39 4.01 -15.05
CA LYS A 17 1.11 4.29 -13.79
C LYS A 17 1.18 5.78 -13.46
N ASP A 18 1.66 6.61 -14.38
CA ASP A 18 1.83 8.05 -14.11
C ASP A 18 0.49 8.74 -13.86
N TYR A 19 -0.53 8.43 -14.66
CA TYR A 19 -1.88 8.95 -14.48
C TYR A 19 -2.47 8.58 -13.11
N ASN A 20 -2.31 7.32 -12.71
CA ASN A 20 -2.79 6.85 -11.41
C ASN A 20 -2.06 7.54 -10.25
N ILE A 21 -0.74 7.65 -10.33
CA ILE A 21 0.06 8.33 -9.31
C ILE A 21 -0.37 9.78 -9.17
N ASP A 22 -0.51 10.53 -10.27
CA ASP A 22 -0.91 11.93 -10.24
C ASP A 22 -2.34 12.11 -9.69
N SER A 23 -3.25 11.17 -9.98
CA SER A 23 -4.59 11.15 -9.43
C SER A 23 -4.60 10.88 -7.92
N LEU A 24 -3.85 9.87 -7.47
CA LEU A 24 -3.72 9.54 -6.05
C LEU A 24 -3.06 10.67 -5.26
N ILE A 25 -2.06 11.35 -5.81
CA ILE A 25 -1.42 12.51 -5.19
C ILE A 25 -2.43 13.62 -4.92
N LYS A 26 -3.27 13.96 -5.92
CA LYS A 26 -4.32 14.98 -5.75
C LYS A 26 -5.31 14.60 -4.64
N LEU A 27 -5.77 13.35 -4.62
CA LEU A 27 -6.69 12.86 -3.58
C LEU A 27 -6.04 12.84 -2.19
N CYS A 28 -4.78 12.42 -2.09
CA CYS A 28 -4.04 12.43 -0.83
C CYS A 28 -3.79 13.87 -0.33
N GLU A 29 -3.43 14.79 -1.22
CA GLU A 29 -3.30 16.21 -0.85
C GLU A 29 -4.62 16.81 -0.37
N GLU A 30 -5.73 16.49 -1.03
CA GLU A 30 -7.05 16.93 -0.61
C GLU A 30 -7.40 16.39 0.79
N ALA A 31 -7.22 15.11 1.03
CA ALA A 31 -7.42 14.49 2.33
C ALA A 31 -6.55 15.14 3.42
N ALA A 32 -5.27 15.37 3.12
CA ALA A 32 -4.33 16.01 4.04
C ALA A 32 -4.72 17.48 4.35
N LYS A 33 -5.14 18.26 3.35
CA LYS A 33 -5.67 19.63 3.52
C LYS A 33 -6.92 19.65 4.42
N ASN A 34 -7.74 18.60 4.36
CA ASN A 34 -8.91 18.43 5.23
C ASN A 34 -8.56 17.89 6.63
N GLY A 35 -7.28 17.77 6.96
CA GLY A 35 -6.77 17.41 8.28
C GLY A 35 -6.67 15.92 8.56
N ALA A 36 -6.68 15.07 7.54
CA ALA A 36 -6.42 13.65 7.72
C ALA A 36 -4.96 13.41 8.19
N LYS A 37 -4.80 12.63 9.24
CA LYS A 37 -3.50 12.22 9.79
C LYS A 37 -3.03 10.87 9.30
N LEU A 38 -3.95 10.05 8.82
CA LEU A 38 -3.68 8.79 8.16
C LEU A 38 -4.51 8.72 6.88
N ILE A 39 -3.85 8.49 5.75
CA ILE A 39 -4.47 8.42 4.43
C ILE A 39 -4.12 7.07 3.81
N VAL A 40 -5.10 6.35 3.32
CA VAL A 40 -4.92 4.99 2.81
C VAL A 40 -5.38 4.91 1.37
N THR A 41 -4.49 4.50 0.47
CA THR A 41 -4.79 4.29 -0.95
C THR A 41 -5.09 2.81 -1.22
N PRO A 42 -5.76 2.45 -2.33
CA PRO A 42 -6.08 1.06 -2.63
C PRO A 42 -4.86 0.20 -2.97
N GLU A 43 -5.03 -1.11 -2.83
CA GLU A 43 -4.11 -2.13 -3.33
C GLU A 43 -3.81 -1.89 -4.82
N MET A 44 -2.52 -1.94 -5.21
CA MET A 44 -2.09 -1.73 -6.60
C MET A 44 -2.64 -0.43 -7.21
N GLY A 45 -2.95 0.56 -6.36
CA GLY A 45 -3.56 1.83 -6.77
C GLY A 45 -2.74 2.61 -7.79
N THR A 46 -1.44 2.38 -7.85
CA THR A 46 -0.53 3.04 -8.78
C THR A 46 -0.54 2.46 -10.20
N THR A 47 -1.02 1.23 -10.41
CA THR A 47 -0.84 0.54 -11.70
C THR A 47 -2.08 -0.17 -12.23
N GLY A 48 -3.08 -0.38 -11.37
CA GLY A 48 -4.12 -1.37 -11.60
C GLY A 48 -3.69 -2.74 -11.11
N TYR A 49 -4.66 -3.68 -11.04
CA TYR A 49 -4.46 -4.96 -10.35
C TYR A 49 -4.28 -6.16 -11.31
N CYS A 50 -4.91 -6.13 -12.50
CA CYS A 50 -5.02 -7.29 -13.38
C CYS A 50 -3.78 -7.47 -14.26
N PHE A 51 -2.82 -8.29 -13.80
CA PHE A 51 -1.66 -8.70 -14.60
C PHE A 51 -1.63 -10.21 -14.74
N LEU A 52 -1.44 -10.71 -15.96
CA LEU A 52 -1.47 -12.13 -16.26
C LEU A 52 -0.11 -12.81 -16.10
N ASN A 53 0.97 -12.06 -16.11
CA ASN A 53 2.32 -12.57 -16.01
C ASN A 53 3.35 -11.49 -15.67
N ARG A 54 4.58 -11.93 -15.39
CA ARG A 54 5.71 -11.06 -15.03
C ARG A 54 6.07 -10.05 -16.14
N LYS A 55 5.94 -10.41 -17.41
CA LYS A 55 6.28 -9.53 -18.53
C LYS A 55 5.38 -8.29 -18.59
N GLU A 56 4.10 -8.45 -18.29
CA GLU A 56 3.14 -7.34 -18.31
C GLU A 56 3.42 -6.32 -17.21
N ILE A 57 3.75 -6.77 -16.01
CA ILE A 57 3.96 -5.89 -14.86
C ILE A 57 5.39 -5.32 -14.78
N SER A 58 6.36 -5.99 -15.41
CA SER A 58 7.78 -5.62 -15.36
C SER A 58 8.08 -4.14 -15.63
N PRO A 59 7.41 -3.45 -16.59
CA PRO A 59 7.67 -2.03 -16.82
C PRO A 59 7.13 -1.11 -15.71
N LEU A 60 6.32 -1.64 -14.78
CA LEU A 60 5.57 -0.87 -13.80
C LEU A 60 6.09 -1.03 -12.38
N VAL A 61 6.88 -2.09 -12.11
CA VAL A 61 7.47 -2.32 -10.79
C VAL A 61 8.55 -1.29 -10.48
N GLU A 62 8.75 -1.02 -9.21
CA GLU A 62 9.84 -0.15 -8.74
C GLU A 62 10.36 -0.61 -7.38
N SER A 63 11.59 -0.24 -7.06
CA SER A 63 12.16 -0.46 -5.74
C SER A 63 11.47 0.39 -4.67
N ILE A 64 11.55 -0.03 -3.44
CA ILE A 64 11.13 0.74 -2.27
C ILE A 64 12.37 0.95 -1.37
N PRO A 65 12.83 2.21 -1.20
CA PRO A 65 12.34 3.50 -1.74
C PRO A 65 12.49 3.65 -3.25
N GLY A 66 11.55 4.35 -3.88
CA GLY A 66 11.54 4.60 -5.31
C GLY A 66 10.86 5.93 -5.70
N PRO A 67 10.70 6.20 -7.01
CA PRO A 67 10.12 7.45 -7.49
C PRO A 67 8.72 7.73 -6.94
N THR A 68 7.87 6.71 -6.88
CA THR A 68 6.50 6.86 -6.34
C THR A 68 6.54 7.21 -4.86
N THR A 69 7.28 6.46 -4.04
CA THR A 69 7.34 6.71 -2.59
C THR A 69 7.89 8.10 -2.27
N LYS A 70 8.82 8.63 -3.08
CA LYS A 70 9.33 10.00 -2.93
C LYS A 70 8.23 11.05 -3.13
N LYS A 71 7.37 10.89 -4.16
CA LYS A 71 6.25 11.83 -4.40
C LYS A 71 5.28 11.85 -3.20
N PHE A 72 4.91 10.71 -2.65
CA PHE A 72 4.01 10.64 -1.49
C PHE A 72 4.69 11.13 -0.19
N TYR A 73 6.00 10.95 -0.06
CA TYR A 73 6.77 11.50 1.06
C TYR A 73 6.68 13.03 1.14
N GLU A 74 6.71 13.73 -0.01
CA GLU A 74 6.56 15.20 -0.02
C GLU A 74 5.22 15.65 0.57
N ILE A 75 4.15 14.89 0.32
CA ILE A 75 2.84 15.16 0.93
C ILE A 75 2.87 14.87 2.43
N ALA A 76 3.35 13.69 2.81
CA ALA A 76 3.43 13.27 4.21
C ALA A 76 4.22 14.28 5.06
N LYS A 77 5.36 14.74 4.55
CA LYS A 77 6.22 15.76 5.17
C LYS A 77 5.51 17.12 5.27
N LYS A 78 4.93 17.58 4.16
CA LYS A 78 4.28 18.90 4.09
C LYS A 78 3.10 19.04 5.04
N PHE A 79 2.29 17.99 5.19
CA PHE A 79 1.06 18.01 5.98
C PHE A 79 1.19 17.32 7.34
N ASN A 80 2.38 16.81 7.67
CA ASN A 80 2.64 16.06 8.90
C ASN A 80 1.61 14.95 9.10
N CYS A 81 1.52 14.04 8.11
CA CYS A 81 0.58 12.93 8.07
C CYS A 81 1.26 11.62 7.63
N PHE A 82 0.54 10.51 7.76
CA PHE A 82 0.96 9.19 7.31
C PHE A 82 0.14 8.79 6.09
N ILE A 83 0.79 8.15 5.12
CA ILE A 83 0.13 7.69 3.88
C ILE A 83 0.52 6.23 3.64
N VAL A 84 -0.48 5.38 3.39
CA VAL A 84 -0.27 4.01 2.92
C VAL A 84 -0.50 3.96 1.42
N VAL A 85 0.51 3.49 0.68
CA VAL A 85 0.48 3.43 -0.79
C VAL A 85 0.62 1.99 -1.26
N GLY A 86 -0.37 1.52 -2.04
CA GLY A 86 -0.34 0.20 -2.69
C GLY A 86 0.32 0.26 -4.07
N LEU A 87 1.39 -0.53 -4.27
CA LEU A 87 2.15 -0.56 -5.52
C LEU A 87 2.86 -1.90 -5.76
N PRO A 88 3.19 -2.24 -7.02
CA PRO A 88 4.05 -3.37 -7.32
C PRO A 88 5.52 -3.01 -7.06
N GLU A 89 6.17 -3.84 -6.26
CA GLU A 89 7.56 -3.70 -5.85
C GLU A 89 8.47 -4.65 -6.63
N VAL A 90 9.69 -4.22 -6.94
CA VAL A 90 10.81 -5.11 -7.21
C VAL A 90 11.81 -5.02 -6.05
N ASP A 91 12.22 -6.15 -5.54
CA ASP A 91 13.28 -6.23 -4.54
C ASP A 91 14.65 -6.18 -5.24
N ASP A 92 15.49 -5.23 -4.85
CA ASP A 92 16.77 -4.97 -5.54
C ASP A 92 17.77 -6.11 -5.43
N GLU A 93 17.72 -6.89 -4.34
CA GLU A 93 18.67 -7.97 -4.09
C GLU A 93 18.24 -9.27 -4.79
N THR A 94 16.97 -9.64 -4.62
CA THR A 94 16.45 -10.92 -5.10
C THR A 94 15.85 -10.84 -6.50
N GLN A 95 15.55 -9.61 -6.96
CA GLN A 95 14.84 -9.36 -8.22
C GLN A 95 13.42 -9.98 -8.25
N LEU A 96 12.89 -10.38 -7.10
CA LEU A 96 11.51 -10.83 -6.96
C LEU A 96 10.55 -9.63 -6.98
N TYR A 97 9.35 -9.86 -7.49
CA TYR A 97 8.30 -8.86 -7.49
C TYR A 97 7.30 -9.17 -6.37
N TYR A 98 6.73 -8.12 -5.80
CA TYR A 98 5.75 -8.21 -4.72
C TYR A 98 4.58 -7.25 -4.94
N ASN A 99 3.41 -7.64 -4.47
CA ASN A 99 2.30 -6.73 -4.23
C ASN A 99 2.51 -6.13 -2.84
N SER A 100 2.82 -4.83 -2.78
CA SER A 100 3.29 -4.18 -1.56
C SER A 100 2.45 -2.98 -1.15
N ALA A 101 2.39 -2.76 0.15
CA ALA A 101 1.84 -1.56 0.78
C ALA A 101 2.93 -0.88 1.61
N VAL A 102 3.18 0.39 1.35
CA VAL A 102 4.23 1.17 2.01
C VAL A 102 3.61 2.20 2.93
N LEU A 103 4.01 2.20 4.20
CA LEU A 103 3.66 3.24 5.16
C LEU A 103 4.72 4.34 5.12
N ILE A 104 4.31 5.53 4.71
CA ILE A 104 5.14 6.70 4.57
C ILE A 104 4.70 7.72 5.61
N GLY A 105 5.61 8.18 6.44
CA GLY A 105 5.38 9.21 7.45
C GLY A 105 6.11 10.51 7.15
N PRO A 106 5.95 11.54 8.01
CA PRO A 106 6.56 12.85 7.82
C PRO A 106 8.10 12.84 7.89
N LYS A 107 8.69 11.78 8.43
CA LYS A 107 10.14 11.59 8.54
C LYS A 107 10.73 10.63 7.49
N GLY A 108 9.90 10.02 6.64
CA GLY A 108 10.29 9.06 5.63
C GLY A 108 9.44 7.80 5.62
N ILE A 109 9.95 6.75 4.98
CA ILE A 109 9.31 5.44 5.00
C ILE A 109 9.42 4.84 6.40
N VAL A 110 8.28 4.49 6.99
CA VAL A 110 8.19 3.81 8.29
C VAL A 110 8.39 2.31 8.12
N GLY A 111 7.76 1.75 7.08
CA GLY A 111 7.88 0.34 6.76
C GLY A 111 7.02 -0.05 5.56
N LYS A 112 7.04 -1.34 5.25
CA LYS A 112 6.22 -1.92 4.18
C LYS A 112 5.71 -3.30 4.56
N HIS A 113 4.57 -3.66 4.00
CA HIS A 113 4.02 -5.02 4.02
C HIS A 113 3.98 -5.56 2.60
N ARG A 114 4.45 -6.77 2.39
CA ARG A 114 4.34 -7.55 1.15
C ARG A 114 3.20 -8.54 1.32
N LYS A 115 2.23 -8.54 0.40
CA LYS A 115 1.07 -9.44 0.44
C LYS A 115 1.52 -10.88 0.62
N SER A 116 1.02 -11.53 1.65
CA SER A 116 1.40 -12.92 1.99
C SER A 116 0.53 -13.96 1.30
N HIS A 117 -0.71 -13.62 0.97
CA HIS A 117 -1.66 -14.52 0.34
C HIS A 117 -2.08 -14.00 -1.04
N SER A 118 -1.53 -14.60 -2.06
CA SER A 118 -1.81 -14.24 -3.45
C SER A 118 -3.21 -14.66 -3.88
N TYR A 119 -3.80 -13.91 -4.82
CA TYR A 119 -5.10 -14.21 -5.43
C TYR A 119 -4.96 -14.51 -6.92
N ILE A 120 -5.65 -15.53 -7.40
CA ILE A 120 -5.76 -15.99 -8.81
C ILE A 120 -4.44 -15.88 -9.62
N ALA A 121 -4.20 -14.76 -10.31
CA ALA A 121 -3.10 -14.59 -11.25
C ALA A 121 -1.79 -14.09 -10.61
N GLU A 122 -1.84 -13.58 -9.38
CA GLU A 122 -0.67 -13.02 -8.71
C GLU A 122 0.53 -13.97 -8.63
N PRO A 123 0.36 -15.30 -8.36
CA PRO A 123 1.50 -16.23 -8.32
C PRO A 123 2.31 -16.31 -9.63
N LYS A 124 1.75 -15.81 -10.74
CA LYS A 124 2.45 -15.76 -12.03
C LYS A 124 3.45 -14.61 -12.15
N TRP A 125 3.38 -13.64 -11.22
CA TRP A 125 4.24 -12.47 -11.28
C TRP A 125 4.79 -12.03 -9.92
N SER A 126 4.10 -12.29 -8.79
CA SER A 126 4.53 -11.87 -7.47
C SER A 126 4.89 -13.05 -6.58
N ALA A 127 5.93 -12.87 -5.77
CA ALA A 127 6.27 -13.73 -4.66
C ALA A 127 5.41 -13.38 -3.43
N PRO A 128 5.09 -14.35 -2.55
CA PRO A 128 4.42 -14.06 -1.28
C PRO A 128 5.38 -13.39 -0.29
N GLY A 129 4.86 -12.39 0.43
CA GLY A 129 5.52 -11.85 1.62
C GLY A 129 5.50 -12.88 2.77
N GLN A 130 6.42 -12.73 3.70
CA GLN A 130 6.58 -13.67 4.84
C GLN A 130 6.37 -13.00 6.20
N ASP A 131 6.40 -11.66 6.24
CA ASP A 131 6.37 -10.89 7.47
C ASP A 131 5.00 -10.27 7.71
N HIS A 132 4.56 -10.28 8.96
CA HIS A 132 3.36 -9.60 9.44
C HIS A 132 3.80 -8.63 10.54
N LEU A 133 4.25 -7.44 10.13
CA LEU A 133 4.83 -6.45 11.04
C LEU A 133 3.81 -5.41 11.48
N VAL A 134 4.00 -4.90 12.68
CA VAL A 134 3.33 -3.73 13.22
C VAL A 134 4.36 -2.61 13.32
N PHE A 135 3.97 -1.42 12.90
CA PHE A 135 4.84 -0.26 12.82
C PHE A 135 4.47 0.75 13.89
N ASP A 136 5.43 1.10 14.74
CA ASP A 136 5.25 2.17 15.74
C ASP A 136 5.25 3.54 15.06
N THR A 137 4.21 4.33 15.32
CA THR A 137 4.09 5.69 14.80
C THR A 137 3.60 6.66 15.89
N GLU A 138 3.70 7.96 15.60
CA GLU A 138 3.19 9.02 16.50
C GLU A 138 1.65 9.01 16.62
N ILE A 139 0.95 8.29 15.74
CA ILE A 139 -0.52 8.15 15.74
C ILE A 139 -1.01 6.78 16.20
N GLY A 140 -0.11 5.92 16.67
CA GLY A 140 -0.39 4.57 17.16
C GLY A 140 0.37 3.49 16.41
N LYS A 141 0.21 2.26 16.85
CA LYS A 141 0.77 1.06 16.24
C LYS A 141 -0.08 0.62 15.05
N ILE A 142 0.50 0.59 13.86
CA ILE A 142 -0.20 0.32 12.60
C ILE A 142 0.21 -1.03 12.03
N GLY A 143 -0.75 -1.93 11.87
CA GLY A 143 -0.61 -3.16 11.09
C GLY A 143 -1.20 -2.99 9.70
N ILE A 144 -0.65 -3.69 8.70
CA ILE A 144 -1.12 -3.61 7.30
C ILE A 144 -1.42 -4.99 6.77
N LEU A 145 -2.56 -5.14 6.11
CA LEU A 145 -2.97 -6.31 5.35
C LEU A 145 -3.35 -5.89 3.92
N ILE A 146 -3.15 -6.79 2.96
CA ILE A 146 -3.49 -6.55 1.56
C ILE A 146 -4.51 -7.59 1.09
N CYS A 147 -5.73 -7.15 0.80
CA CYS A 147 -6.79 -7.88 0.13
C CYS A 147 -6.98 -9.32 0.67
N MET A 148 -6.48 -10.33 -0.03
CA MET A 148 -6.64 -11.75 0.31
C MET A 148 -6.07 -12.12 1.69
N ASP A 149 -5.14 -11.33 2.23
CA ASP A 149 -4.56 -11.59 3.56
C ASP A 149 -5.63 -11.69 4.65
N ILE A 150 -6.69 -10.86 4.60
CA ILE A 150 -7.75 -10.84 5.62
C ILE A 150 -8.58 -12.14 5.68
N HIS A 151 -8.58 -12.93 4.60
CA HIS A 151 -9.30 -14.21 4.57
C HIS A 151 -8.64 -15.29 5.42
N PHE A 152 -7.40 -15.07 5.84
CA PHE A 152 -6.65 -15.97 6.72
C PHE A 152 -6.59 -15.36 8.11
N ILE A 153 -7.31 -15.95 9.05
CA ILE A 153 -7.44 -15.43 10.41
C ILE A 153 -6.08 -15.23 11.10
N GLU A 154 -5.10 -16.04 10.73
CA GLU A 154 -3.75 -16.01 11.27
C GLU A 154 -3.07 -14.64 11.01
N THR A 155 -3.27 -14.03 9.85
CA THR A 155 -2.64 -12.76 9.49
C THR A 155 -3.11 -11.62 10.39
N ALA A 156 -4.43 -11.46 10.52
CA ALA A 156 -5.01 -10.45 11.40
C ALA A 156 -4.67 -10.73 12.88
N ARG A 157 -4.66 -12.02 13.28
CA ARG A 157 -4.28 -12.43 14.63
C ARG A 157 -2.83 -12.10 14.97
N LEU A 158 -1.89 -12.37 14.05
CA LEU A 158 -0.48 -12.03 14.25
C LEU A 158 -0.25 -10.55 14.47
N ILE A 159 -0.96 -9.71 13.71
CA ILE A 159 -0.92 -8.25 13.87
C ILE A 159 -1.56 -7.82 15.18
N ALA A 160 -2.71 -8.38 15.55
CA ALA A 160 -3.38 -8.08 16.82
C ALA A 160 -2.54 -8.48 18.04
N LEU A 161 -1.84 -9.62 17.99
CA LEU A 161 -0.95 -10.08 19.07
C LEU A 161 0.29 -9.18 19.24
N GLN A 162 0.66 -8.39 18.24
CA GLN A 162 1.69 -7.37 18.33
C GLN A 162 1.13 -6.03 18.83
N GLU A 163 -0.10 -6.03 19.34
CA GLU A 163 -0.78 -4.86 19.93
C GLU A 163 -0.99 -3.71 18.94
N ALA A 164 -1.36 -4.02 17.68
CA ALA A 164 -1.72 -2.99 16.73
C ALA A 164 -2.97 -2.21 17.22
N ASP A 165 -2.88 -0.89 17.23
CA ASP A 165 -4.02 0.00 17.53
C ASP A 165 -4.96 0.12 16.32
N ILE A 166 -4.39 0.00 15.11
CA ILE A 166 -5.11 0.11 13.85
C ILE A 166 -4.62 -0.98 12.90
N ILE A 167 -5.55 -1.69 12.28
CA ILE A 167 -5.27 -2.58 11.14
C ILE A 167 -5.77 -1.88 9.87
N ILE A 168 -4.85 -1.59 8.97
CA ILE A 168 -5.15 -1.09 7.64
C ILE A 168 -5.29 -2.28 6.70
N HIS A 169 -6.41 -2.34 5.99
CA HIS A 169 -6.66 -3.35 4.98
C HIS A 169 -6.91 -2.68 3.63
N ILE A 170 -5.90 -2.68 2.77
CA ILE A 170 -6.04 -2.17 1.41
C ILE A 170 -6.49 -3.28 0.47
N SER A 171 -7.37 -2.94 -0.47
CA SER A 171 -7.93 -3.91 -1.41
C SER A 171 -8.17 -3.30 -2.77
N ASN A 172 -8.22 -4.17 -3.78
CA ASN A 172 -8.72 -3.87 -5.11
C ASN A 172 -9.65 -5.02 -5.52
N TRP A 173 -10.86 -5.00 -4.97
CA TRP A 173 -11.82 -6.08 -5.18
C TRP A 173 -12.44 -5.98 -6.56
N LEU A 174 -12.44 -7.09 -7.25
CA LEU A 174 -13.14 -7.24 -8.52
C LEU A 174 -14.64 -7.25 -8.23
N GLY A 175 -15.37 -6.27 -8.79
CA GLY A 175 -16.83 -6.28 -8.75
C GLY A 175 -17.38 -7.41 -9.61
N GLU A 176 -18.40 -8.11 -9.15
CA GLU A 176 -19.21 -8.94 -10.01
C GLU A 176 -19.93 -8.02 -11.02
N ARG A 177 -19.75 -8.28 -12.31
CA ARG A 177 -20.49 -7.61 -13.38
C ARG A 177 -21.63 -8.49 -13.84
#